data_fd951569152815c8f05d138b3dca3df8
#
_entry.id   fd951569152815c8f05d138b3dca3df8
#
_cell.length_a   1.000
_cell.length_b   1.000
_cell.length_c   1.000
_cell.angle_alpha   90.00
_cell.angle_beta   90.00
_cell.angle_gamma   90.00
#
_symmetry.space_group_name_H-M   'P 1'
#
loop_
_entity.id
_entity.type
_entity.pdbx_description
1 polymer ?
#
loop_
_entity_poly.entity_id
_entity_poly.type
_entity_poly.pdbx_seq_one_letter_code
_entity_poly.pdbx_strand_id
1 'polypeptide(L)'
;MRKWGALLLGLAGCVSFGPASQAADTVVLLHGLGRGKASMWPLEWSLRRQGYQVRNLAYPSQRAPVGELAEAALGPVFSGARSGGRIHVVTHSLGGILVRQYLREHGAPADLGRVVMLAPPNVGSEIVDTLSGWRAYAWLNGPAGLDLGTGAAHAPARLGPAPAGAEVGVIAGDFSWNPLFSALIPGRDDGKVSVERTHLAGESDHLVLPYSHTWLMNRAETRRQVAAFLREGRFARE
;
A
#
# COMPACT_ATOMS: atom_id res chain seq x y z
N MET A 1 2.14 -69.67 50.42
CA MET A 1 2.78 -69.11 49.24
C MET A 1 1.86 -68.05 48.64
N ARG A 2 2.13 -66.75 48.86
CA ARG A 2 1.31 -65.62 48.41
C ARG A 2 2.02 -64.98 47.21
N LYS A 3 1.36 -65.00 46.04
CA LYS A 3 1.84 -64.34 44.81
C LYS A 3 1.40 -62.88 44.82
N TRP A 4 2.33 -61.94 44.75
CA TRP A 4 2.05 -60.53 44.55
C TRP A 4 2.06 -60.22 43.04
N GLY A 5 0.93 -59.79 42.54
CA GLY A 5 0.82 -59.27 41.19
C GLY A 5 1.07 -57.76 41.19
N ALA A 6 2.10 -57.30 40.47
CA ALA A 6 2.36 -55.88 40.28
C ALA A 6 1.47 -55.30 39.14
N LEU A 7 0.67 -54.31 39.51
CA LEU A 7 -0.17 -53.56 38.55
C LEU A 7 0.66 -52.38 38.01
N LEU A 8 1.05 -52.44 36.76
CA LEU A 8 1.70 -51.32 36.05
C LEU A 8 0.59 -50.42 35.50
N LEU A 9 0.38 -49.24 36.16
CA LEU A 9 -0.41 -48.15 35.61
C LEU A 9 0.44 -47.39 34.54
N GLY A 10 0.10 -47.58 33.28
CA GLY A 10 0.63 -46.77 32.19
C GLY A 10 -0.03 -45.38 32.18
N LEU A 11 0.77 -44.36 32.52
CA LEU A 11 0.38 -42.96 32.33
C LEU A 11 0.51 -42.61 30.82
N ALA A 12 -0.59 -42.63 30.09
CA ALA A 12 -0.68 -42.08 28.76
C ALA A 12 -0.69 -40.54 28.85
N GLY A 13 0.46 -39.94 28.69
CA GLY A 13 0.59 -38.47 28.57
C GLY A 13 -0.09 -37.98 27.29
N CYS A 14 -1.27 -37.34 27.39
CA CYS A 14 -1.85 -36.59 26.30
C CYS A 14 -0.96 -35.36 26.01
N VAL A 15 -0.16 -35.45 24.96
CA VAL A 15 0.52 -34.25 24.38
C VAL A 15 -0.55 -33.43 23.68
N SER A 16 -1.06 -32.42 24.34
CA SER A 16 -1.93 -31.41 23.72
C SER A 16 -1.10 -30.57 22.76
N PHE A 17 -1.20 -30.85 21.47
CA PHE A 17 -0.74 -29.89 20.47
C PHE A 17 -1.66 -28.67 20.55
N GLY A 18 -1.17 -27.57 21.10
CA GLY A 18 -1.84 -26.28 21.01
C GLY A 18 -2.06 -25.91 19.53
N PRO A 19 -3.08 -25.10 19.21
CA PRO A 19 -3.32 -24.68 17.83
C PRO A 19 -2.02 -24.09 17.27
N ALA A 20 -1.62 -24.61 16.09
CA ALA A 20 -0.46 -24.07 15.38
C ALA A 20 -0.62 -22.53 15.27
N SER A 21 0.32 -21.77 15.79
CA SER A 21 0.31 -20.32 15.68
C SER A 21 0.24 -19.99 14.17
N GLN A 22 -0.85 -19.38 13.73
CA GLN A 22 -0.92 -18.91 12.35
C GLN A 22 0.21 -17.91 12.14
N ALA A 23 0.94 -18.07 11.05
CA ALA A 23 2.00 -17.13 10.71
C ALA A 23 1.43 -15.70 10.62
N ALA A 24 2.11 -14.75 11.22
CA ALA A 24 1.68 -13.36 11.21
C ALA A 24 1.68 -12.81 9.77
N ASP A 25 0.62 -12.08 9.42
CA ASP A 25 0.53 -11.41 8.13
C ASP A 25 1.65 -10.38 7.98
N THR A 26 2.13 -10.25 6.75
CA THR A 26 3.15 -9.25 6.38
C THR A 26 2.49 -8.03 5.75
N VAL A 27 2.91 -6.84 6.14
CA VAL A 27 2.54 -5.58 5.48
C VAL A 27 3.76 -4.99 4.80
N VAL A 28 3.67 -4.81 3.49
CA VAL A 28 4.68 -4.13 2.67
C VAL A 28 4.32 -2.65 2.55
N LEU A 29 5.27 -1.76 2.84
CA LEU A 29 5.08 -0.33 2.72
C LEU A 29 5.88 0.22 1.54
N LEU A 30 5.21 1.00 0.67
CA LEU A 30 5.82 1.71 -0.46
C LEU A 30 5.64 3.22 -0.30
N HIS A 31 6.74 3.96 -0.24
CA HIS A 31 6.71 5.43 -0.17
C HIS A 31 6.35 6.08 -1.52
N GLY A 32 6.14 7.40 -1.55
CA GLY A 32 5.85 8.18 -2.75
C GLY A 32 7.10 8.68 -3.49
N LEU A 33 6.85 9.36 -4.60
CA LEU A 33 7.86 10.01 -5.45
C LEU A 33 8.71 11.01 -4.66
N GLY A 34 10.02 11.00 -4.87
CA GLY A 34 10.97 11.90 -4.21
C GLY A 34 11.05 11.71 -2.69
N ARG A 35 10.59 10.56 -2.18
CA ARG A 35 10.60 10.21 -0.77
C ARG A 35 11.48 8.99 -0.50
N GLY A 36 11.61 8.61 0.76
CA GLY A 36 12.27 7.38 1.18
C GLY A 36 11.44 6.67 2.25
N LYS A 37 11.87 5.48 2.65
CA LYS A 37 11.20 4.65 3.66
C LYS A 37 10.94 5.39 4.98
N ALA A 38 11.75 6.38 5.35
CA ALA A 38 11.56 7.17 6.56
C ALA A 38 10.19 7.88 6.61
N SER A 39 9.63 8.25 5.45
CA SER A 39 8.29 8.85 5.38
C SER A 39 7.17 7.93 5.85
N MET A 40 7.40 6.61 5.85
CA MET A 40 6.44 5.59 6.26
C MET A 40 6.69 5.06 7.70
N TRP A 41 7.71 5.53 8.41
CA TRP A 41 8.02 5.05 9.77
C TRP A 41 6.88 5.12 10.78
N PRO A 42 6.07 6.20 10.85
CA PRO A 42 4.96 6.25 11.80
C PRO A 42 3.92 5.16 11.53
N LEU A 43 3.68 4.85 10.26
CA LEU A 43 2.79 3.76 9.85
C LEU A 43 3.40 2.39 10.14
N GLU A 44 4.68 2.19 9.81
CA GLU A 44 5.43 0.97 10.13
C GLU A 44 5.35 0.66 11.63
N TRP A 45 5.68 1.63 12.48
CA TRP A 45 5.64 1.47 13.93
C TRP A 45 4.23 1.11 14.43
N SER A 46 3.20 1.79 13.90
CA SER A 46 1.80 1.52 14.25
C SER A 46 1.38 0.09 13.91
N LEU A 47 1.74 -0.41 12.74
CA LEU A 47 1.38 -1.76 12.27
C LEU A 47 2.15 -2.85 13.00
N ARG A 48 3.45 -2.64 13.29
CA ARG A 48 4.25 -3.57 14.11
C ARG A 48 3.63 -3.75 15.50
N ARG A 49 3.14 -2.68 16.13
CA ARG A 49 2.45 -2.75 17.43
C ARG A 49 1.12 -3.52 17.39
N GLN A 50 0.55 -3.70 16.23
CA GLN A 50 -0.66 -4.49 15.99
C GLN A 50 -0.38 -5.94 15.60
N GLY A 51 0.90 -6.38 15.64
CA GLY A 51 1.30 -7.76 15.40
C GLY A 51 1.66 -8.09 13.95
N TYR A 52 1.61 -7.13 13.03
CA TYR A 52 2.05 -7.36 11.65
C TYR A 52 3.57 -7.47 11.55
N GLN A 53 4.05 -8.36 10.68
CA GLN A 53 5.40 -8.25 10.14
C GLN A 53 5.42 -7.11 9.13
N VAL A 54 6.35 -6.15 9.24
CA VAL A 54 6.37 -5.00 8.33
C VAL A 54 7.68 -4.93 7.55
N ARG A 55 7.57 -4.87 6.23
CA ARG A 55 8.66 -4.65 5.27
C ARG A 55 8.50 -3.25 4.67
N ASN A 56 9.23 -2.29 5.19
CA ASN A 56 9.24 -0.93 4.69
C ASN A 56 10.33 -0.78 3.63
N LEU A 57 9.93 -0.70 2.37
CA LEU A 57 10.83 -0.78 1.22
C LEU A 57 11.42 0.60 0.88
N ALA A 58 12.69 0.60 0.50
CA ALA A 58 13.34 1.73 -0.15
C ALA A 58 13.52 1.42 -1.63
N TYR A 59 13.22 2.37 -2.49
CA TYR A 59 13.47 2.27 -3.93
C TYR A 59 13.76 3.67 -4.52
N PRO A 60 14.53 3.75 -5.63
CA PRO A 60 14.99 5.02 -6.20
C PRO A 60 13.89 5.67 -7.07
N SER A 61 12.82 6.16 -6.45
CA SER A 61 11.54 6.56 -7.07
C SER A 61 11.63 7.57 -8.23
N GLN A 62 12.76 8.26 -8.39
CA GLN A 62 12.97 9.27 -9.43
C GLN A 62 13.91 8.79 -10.55
N ARG A 63 14.48 7.57 -10.45
CA ARG A 63 15.60 7.15 -11.30
C ARG A 63 15.26 6.19 -12.42
N ALA A 64 14.05 5.62 -12.42
CA ALA A 64 13.64 4.63 -13.41
C ALA A 64 12.14 4.78 -13.76
N PRO A 65 11.69 4.21 -14.87
CA PRO A 65 10.28 4.12 -15.25
C PRO A 65 9.45 3.32 -14.24
N VAL A 66 8.12 3.51 -14.26
CA VAL A 66 7.16 2.85 -13.36
C VAL A 66 7.31 1.33 -13.36
N GLY A 67 7.43 0.68 -14.53
CA GLY A 67 7.58 -0.78 -14.64
C GLY A 67 8.83 -1.31 -13.96
N GLU A 68 9.98 -0.69 -14.21
CA GLU A 68 11.25 -1.10 -13.60
C GLU A 68 11.23 -0.93 -12.07
N LEU A 69 10.65 0.18 -11.58
CA LEU A 69 10.51 0.43 -10.14
C LEU A 69 9.55 -0.57 -9.48
N ALA A 70 8.46 -0.93 -10.16
CA ALA A 70 7.49 -1.90 -9.67
C ALA A 70 8.14 -3.28 -9.52
N GLU A 71 8.85 -3.75 -10.54
CA GLU A 71 9.56 -5.03 -10.51
C GLU A 71 10.67 -5.04 -9.45
N ALA A 72 11.52 -4.04 -9.42
CA ALA A 72 12.62 -3.96 -8.46
C ALA A 72 12.14 -3.92 -7.00
N ALA A 73 11.01 -3.25 -6.72
CA ALA A 73 10.48 -3.13 -5.37
C ALA A 73 9.65 -4.36 -4.95
N LEU A 74 8.79 -4.88 -5.82
CA LEU A 74 7.79 -5.89 -5.47
C LEU A 74 8.18 -7.31 -5.92
N GLY A 75 8.99 -7.48 -6.96
CA GLY A 75 9.47 -8.79 -7.41
C GLY A 75 10.06 -9.62 -6.27
N PRO A 76 11.05 -9.10 -5.49
CA PRO A 76 11.61 -9.83 -4.35
C PRO A 76 10.63 -10.08 -3.19
N VAL A 77 9.52 -9.34 -3.14
CA VAL A 77 8.47 -9.56 -2.13
C VAL A 77 7.65 -10.78 -2.46
N PHE A 78 7.17 -10.86 -3.70
CA PHE A 78 6.23 -11.88 -4.12
C PHE A 78 6.88 -13.17 -4.68
N SER A 79 8.16 -13.12 -5.07
CA SER A 79 8.94 -14.31 -5.47
C SER A 79 9.67 -14.99 -4.31
N GLY A 80 9.76 -14.34 -3.13
CA GLY A 80 10.51 -14.85 -1.98
C GLY A 80 9.84 -16.02 -1.27
N ALA A 81 10.60 -16.67 -0.36
CA ALA A 81 10.07 -17.71 0.51
C ALA A 81 8.92 -17.17 1.38
N ARG A 82 7.82 -17.91 1.39
CA ARG A 82 6.56 -17.51 2.06
C ARG A 82 6.54 -18.00 3.50
N SER A 83 6.21 -17.12 4.44
CA SER A 83 6.07 -17.45 5.85
C SER A 83 4.69 -18.01 6.24
N GLY A 84 3.79 -18.18 5.27
CA GLY A 84 2.46 -18.78 5.50
C GLY A 84 1.33 -17.80 5.87
N GLY A 85 1.62 -16.50 6.08
CA GLY A 85 0.62 -15.45 6.26
C GLY A 85 0.29 -14.74 4.94
N ARG A 86 -0.71 -13.84 4.96
CA ARG A 86 -1.05 -12.99 3.82
C ARG A 86 -0.05 -11.84 3.68
N ILE A 87 0.13 -11.35 2.46
CA ILE A 87 0.96 -10.17 2.16
C ILE A 87 0.01 -9.01 1.83
N HIS A 88 -0.14 -8.09 2.75
CA HIS A 88 -0.83 -6.83 2.51
C HIS A 88 0.13 -5.78 1.96
N VAL A 89 -0.38 -4.82 1.21
CA VAL A 89 0.44 -3.72 0.67
C VAL A 89 -0.19 -2.39 1.07
N VAL A 90 0.60 -1.50 1.67
CA VAL A 90 0.17 -0.12 1.96
C VAL A 90 1.10 0.85 1.25
N THR A 91 0.53 1.74 0.47
CA THR A 91 1.30 2.61 -0.42
C THR A 91 0.98 4.08 -0.18
N HIS A 92 1.90 4.94 -0.57
CA HIS A 92 1.66 6.37 -0.67
C HIS A 92 1.95 6.85 -2.10
N SER A 93 1.01 7.63 -2.69
CA SER A 93 1.21 8.33 -3.97
C SER A 93 1.68 7.38 -5.09
N LEU A 94 2.85 7.62 -5.70
CA LEU A 94 3.48 6.76 -6.72
C LEU A 94 3.47 5.27 -6.33
N GLY A 95 3.65 4.95 -5.05
CA GLY A 95 3.64 3.56 -4.60
C GLY A 95 2.36 2.82 -4.99
N GLY A 96 1.20 3.50 -5.05
CA GLY A 96 -0.07 2.95 -5.53
C GLY A 96 -0.02 2.57 -7.01
N ILE A 97 0.67 3.37 -7.82
CA ILE A 97 0.86 3.08 -9.24
C ILE A 97 1.81 1.90 -9.43
N LEU A 98 2.86 1.79 -8.59
CA LEU A 98 3.78 0.65 -8.67
C LEU A 98 3.10 -0.68 -8.34
N VAL A 99 2.25 -0.74 -7.31
CA VAL A 99 1.54 -1.99 -6.99
C VAL A 99 0.54 -2.35 -8.07
N ARG A 100 -0.17 -1.39 -8.67
CA ARG A 100 -1.06 -1.64 -9.82
C ARG A 100 -0.28 -2.17 -11.02
N GLN A 101 0.87 -1.57 -11.33
CA GLN A 101 1.75 -2.00 -12.43
C GLN A 101 2.20 -3.44 -12.23
N TYR A 102 2.72 -3.77 -11.04
CA TYR A 102 3.17 -5.12 -10.71
C TYR A 102 2.04 -6.16 -10.85
N LEU A 103 0.89 -5.88 -10.23
CA LEU A 103 -0.26 -6.80 -10.27
C LEU A 103 -0.86 -6.93 -11.67
N ARG A 104 -0.77 -5.91 -12.52
CA ARG A 104 -1.17 -6.00 -13.92
C ARG A 104 -0.26 -6.94 -14.73
N GLU A 105 1.05 -6.89 -14.49
CA GLU A 105 2.04 -7.69 -15.24
C GLU A 105 2.08 -9.14 -14.79
N HIS A 106 1.95 -9.39 -13.49
CA HIS A 106 2.14 -10.72 -12.89
C HIS A 106 0.86 -11.40 -12.40
N GLY A 107 -0.27 -10.67 -12.39
CA GLY A 107 -1.49 -11.11 -11.72
C GLY A 107 -1.43 -10.94 -10.20
N ALA A 108 -2.56 -11.17 -9.52
CA ALA A 108 -2.62 -11.15 -8.07
C ALA A 108 -2.06 -12.46 -7.50
N PRO A 109 -0.98 -12.42 -6.69
CA PRO A 109 -0.46 -13.63 -6.04
C PRO A 109 -1.50 -14.26 -5.11
N ALA A 110 -1.48 -15.58 -4.97
CA ALA A 110 -2.47 -16.34 -4.17
C ALA A 110 -2.50 -15.93 -2.67
N ASP A 111 -1.37 -15.44 -2.16
CA ASP A 111 -1.22 -14.93 -0.79
C ASP A 111 -1.35 -13.40 -0.70
N LEU A 112 -1.74 -12.72 -1.79
CA LEU A 112 -2.06 -11.30 -1.70
C LEU A 112 -3.20 -11.10 -0.71
N GLY A 113 -2.95 -10.25 0.26
CA GLY A 113 -3.95 -9.74 1.18
C GLY A 113 -4.64 -8.50 0.62
N ARG A 114 -4.80 -7.49 1.46
CA ARG A 114 -5.44 -6.23 1.11
C ARG A 114 -4.44 -5.19 0.68
N VAL A 115 -4.87 -4.30 -0.21
CA VAL A 115 -4.08 -3.16 -0.67
C VAL A 115 -4.72 -1.87 -0.17
N VAL A 116 -3.95 -1.01 0.51
CA VAL A 116 -4.41 0.33 0.90
C VAL A 116 -3.54 1.37 0.20
N MET A 117 -4.18 2.27 -0.52
CA MET A 117 -3.50 3.33 -1.26
C MET A 117 -3.79 4.69 -0.62
N LEU A 118 -2.74 5.41 -0.20
CA LEU A 118 -2.83 6.74 0.37
C LEU A 118 -2.53 7.78 -0.70
N ALA A 119 -3.50 8.60 -1.03
CA ALA A 119 -3.44 9.65 -2.05
C ALA A 119 -2.80 9.21 -3.39
N PRO A 120 -3.23 8.08 -3.97
CA PRO A 120 -2.69 7.60 -5.24
C PRO A 120 -3.20 8.49 -6.40
N PRO A 121 -2.37 8.86 -7.38
CA PRO A 121 -2.86 9.48 -8.63
C PRO A 121 -3.42 8.39 -9.56
N ASN A 122 -4.50 7.71 -9.13
CA ASN A 122 -5.05 6.55 -9.84
C ASN A 122 -5.57 6.87 -11.24
N VAL A 123 -5.97 8.13 -11.47
CA VAL A 123 -6.40 8.65 -12.79
C VAL A 123 -5.49 9.80 -13.23
N GLY A 124 -4.27 9.86 -12.70
CA GLY A 124 -3.27 10.86 -13.02
C GLY A 124 -3.31 12.10 -12.13
N SER A 125 -2.47 13.09 -12.47
CA SER A 125 -2.34 14.38 -11.76
C SER A 125 -2.21 15.52 -12.77
N GLU A 126 -3.05 16.53 -12.65
CA GLU A 126 -3.02 17.74 -13.47
C GLU A 126 -1.75 18.58 -13.25
N ILE A 127 -1.13 18.44 -12.09
CA ILE A 127 0.19 19.05 -11.80
C ILE A 127 1.24 18.52 -12.78
N VAL A 128 1.21 17.22 -13.07
CA VAL A 128 2.15 16.61 -14.02
C VAL A 128 1.87 17.14 -15.42
N ASP A 129 0.62 17.21 -15.86
CA ASP A 129 0.25 17.70 -17.19
C ASP A 129 0.74 19.16 -17.38
N THR A 130 0.55 19.99 -16.36
CA THR A 130 0.93 21.41 -16.41
C THR A 130 2.44 21.63 -16.37
N LEU A 131 3.16 20.86 -15.55
CA LEU A 131 4.56 21.14 -15.23
C LEU A 131 5.57 20.22 -15.96
N SER A 132 5.13 19.13 -16.60
CA SER A 132 6.02 18.16 -17.25
C SER A 132 6.94 18.75 -18.33
N GLY A 133 6.51 19.82 -18.99
CA GLY A 133 7.32 20.57 -19.98
C GLY A 133 8.48 21.36 -19.36
N TRP A 134 8.52 21.56 -18.05
CA TRP A 134 9.57 22.32 -17.40
C TRP A 134 10.77 21.43 -17.09
N ARG A 135 11.96 21.76 -17.61
CA ARG A 135 13.19 20.96 -17.40
C ARG A 135 13.52 20.74 -15.92
N ALA A 136 13.29 21.74 -15.07
CA ALA A 136 13.50 21.60 -13.62
C ALA A 136 12.53 20.60 -13.00
N TYR A 137 11.27 20.61 -13.40
CA TYR A 137 10.26 19.63 -12.94
C TYR A 137 10.62 18.23 -13.40
N ALA A 138 10.98 18.05 -14.67
CA ALA A 138 11.40 16.76 -15.22
C ALA A 138 12.62 16.19 -14.50
N TRP A 139 13.63 17.03 -14.25
CA TRP A 139 14.83 16.63 -13.50
C TRP A 139 14.52 16.20 -12.07
N LEU A 140 13.64 16.93 -11.37
CA LEU A 140 13.27 16.66 -9.98
C LEU A 140 12.40 15.40 -9.83
N ASN A 141 11.55 15.09 -10.80
CA ASN A 141 10.55 14.02 -10.67
C ASN A 141 10.94 12.73 -11.41
N GLY A 142 11.87 12.83 -12.35
CA GLY A 142 12.39 11.68 -13.10
C GLY A 142 11.33 10.96 -13.97
N PRO A 143 11.69 9.83 -14.60
CA PRO A 143 10.82 9.14 -15.56
C PRO A 143 9.47 8.73 -14.97
N ALA A 144 9.46 8.13 -13.78
CA ALA A 144 8.21 7.68 -13.15
C ALA A 144 7.29 8.86 -12.78
N GLY A 145 7.86 10.00 -12.32
CA GLY A 145 7.06 11.18 -11.99
C GLY A 145 6.42 11.82 -13.20
N LEU A 146 7.09 11.81 -14.35
CA LEU A 146 6.55 12.31 -15.61
C LEU A 146 5.46 11.39 -16.20
N ASP A 147 5.45 10.12 -15.83
CA ASP A 147 4.45 9.14 -16.28
C ASP A 147 3.16 9.14 -15.42
N LEU A 148 2.98 10.13 -14.52
CA LEU A 148 1.79 10.25 -13.67
C LEU A 148 0.76 11.28 -14.19
N GLY A 149 0.83 11.70 -15.43
CA GLY A 149 -0.15 12.61 -16.05
C GLY A 149 -1.52 11.96 -16.26
N THR A 150 -2.51 12.78 -16.66
CA THR A 150 -3.89 12.35 -16.86
C THR A 150 -4.15 11.76 -18.25
N GLY A 151 -3.25 11.99 -19.21
CA GLY A 151 -3.39 11.54 -20.59
C GLY A 151 -3.36 10.02 -20.74
N ALA A 152 -3.99 9.49 -21.80
CA ALA A 152 -4.10 8.06 -22.07
C ALA A 152 -2.76 7.32 -22.22
N ALA A 153 -1.69 8.04 -22.56
CA ALA A 153 -0.34 7.48 -22.68
C ALA A 153 0.37 7.27 -21.34
N HIS A 154 -0.12 7.87 -20.25
CA HIS A 154 0.50 7.78 -18.93
C HIS A 154 0.10 6.51 -18.18
N ALA A 155 0.95 6.09 -17.22
CA ALA A 155 0.78 4.87 -16.44
C ALA A 155 -0.60 4.76 -15.78
N PRO A 156 -1.17 5.79 -15.11
CA PRO A 156 -2.47 5.68 -14.46
C PRO A 156 -3.58 5.19 -15.39
N ALA A 157 -3.64 5.73 -16.61
CA ALA A 157 -4.66 5.37 -17.60
C ALA A 157 -4.41 3.98 -18.21
N ARG A 158 -3.14 3.63 -18.49
CA ARG A 158 -2.78 2.32 -19.05
C ARG A 158 -3.06 1.16 -18.10
N LEU A 159 -3.05 1.39 -16.79
CA LEU A 159 -3.19 0.34 -15.78
C LEU A 159 -4.63 -0.15 -15.59
N GLY A 160 -5.63 0.63 -15.99
CA GLY A 160 -7.04 0.21 -15.91
C GLY A 160 -7.56 0.11 -14.46
N PRO A 161 -8.60 -0.70 -14.22
CA PRO A 161 -9.25 -0.85 -12.92
C PRO A 161 -8.38 -1.60 -11.90
N ALA A 162 -8.89 -1.73 -10.68
CA ALA A 162 -8.29 -2.57 -9.64
C ALA A 162 -8.11 -4.00 -10.16
N PRO A 163 -6.97 -4.64 -9.86
CA PRO A 163 -6.73 -6.02 -10.26
C PRO A 163 -7.82 -6.97 -9.72
N ALA A 164 -8.29 -7.89 -10.57
CA ALA A 164 -9.30 -8.86 -10.18
C ALA A 164 -8.85 -9.67 -8.95
N GLY A 165 -9.74 -9.81 -7.97
CA GLY A 165 -9.47 -10.53 -6.72
C GLY A 165 -8.68 -9.75 -5.66
N ALA A 166 -8.24 -8.51 -5.93
CA ALA A 166 -7.61 -7.65 -4.94
C ALA A 166 -8.66 -6.79 -4.21
N GLU A 167 -8.70 -6.85 -2.88
CA GLU A 167 -9.45 -5.89 -2.05
C GLU A 167 -8.62 -4.61 -1.91
N VAL A 168 -9.07 -3.52 -2.54
CA VAL A 168 -8.35 -2.25 -2.59
C VAL A 168 -9.12 -1.16 -1.87
N GLY A 169 -8.53 -0.56 -0.84
CA GLY A 169 -9.03 0.65 -0.18
C GLY A 169 -8.21 1.88 -0.56
N VAL A 170 -8.87 2.99 -0.80
CA VAL A 170 -8.23 4.26 -1.14
C VAL A 170 -8.53 5.31 -0.07
N ILE A 171 -7.50 5.98 0.42
CA ILE A 171 -7.64 7.16 1.30
C ILE A 171 -7.14 8.38 0.53
N ALA A 172 -8.03 9.30 0.23
CA ALA A 172 -7.72 10.60 -0.35
C ALA A 172 -7.47 11.65 0.74
N GLY A 173 -6.66 12.65 0.43
CA GLY A 173 -6.58 13.90 1.17
C GLY A 173 -7.39 15.00 0.48
N ASP A 174 -7.89 15.98 1.24
CA ASP A 174 -8.62 17.12 0.68
C ASP A 174 -8.20 18.47 1.28
N PHE A 175 -7.02 18.53 1.86
CA PHE A 175 -6.45 19.75 2.39
C PHE A 175 -5.11 20.06 1.72
N SER A 176 -4.93 21.30 1.26
CA SER A 176 -3.69 21.75 0.63
C SER A 176 -3.09 22.94 1.38
N TRP A 177 -1.77 22.87 1.58
CA TRP A 177 -0.98 24.03 2.04
C TRP A 177 -0.46 24.91 0.89
N ASN A 178 -0.60 24.46 -0.36
CA ASN A 178 -0.06 25.12 -1.52
C ASN A 178 -1.17 25.65 -2.44
N PRO A 179 -1.63 26.89 -2.25
CA PRO A 179 -2.70 27.46 -3.05
C PRO A 179 -2.37 27.56 -4.54
N LEU A 180 -1.09 27.67 -4.91
CA LEU A 180 -0.67 27.71 -6.31
C LEU A 180 -0.90 26.36 -7.00
N PHE A 181 -0.59 25.26 -6.32
CA PHE A 181 -0.85 23.93 -6.87
C PHE A 181 -2.34 23.62 -6.87
N SER A 182 -3.06 24.00 -5.81
CA SER A 182 -4.52 23.82 -5.79
C SER A 182 -5.24 24.62 -6.88
N ALA A 183 -4.70 25.76 -7.29
CA ALA A 183 -5.25 26.51 -8.44
C ALA A 183 -5.12 25.78 -9.78
N LEU A 184 -4.23 24.78 -9.87
CA LEU A 184 -4.04 23.94 -11.06
C LEU A 184 -4.85 22.64 -11.01
N ILE A 185 -5.43 22.32 -9.84
CA ILE A 185 -6.15 21.05 -9.62
C ILE A 185 -7.64 21.35 -9.49
N PRO A 186 -8.50 20.77 -10.33
CA PRO A 186 -9.95 20.95 -10.21
C PRO A 186 -10.52 20.30 -8.94
N GLY A 187 -11.39 21.00 -8.23
CA GLY A 187 -12.13 20.46 -7.10
C GLY A 187 -11.36 20.39 -5.78
N ARG A 188 -11.72 19.45 -4.91
CA ARG A 188 -11.06 19.22 -3.63
C ARG A 188 -9.76 18.47 -3.87
N ASP A 189 -8.66 18.92 -3.27
CA ASP A 189 -7.33 18.36 -3.49
C ASP A 189 -6.47 18.38 -2.23
N ASP A 190 -5.40 17.60 -2.25
CA ASP A 190 -4.42 17.48 -1.18
C ASP A 190 -3.13 18.30 -1.43
N GLY A 191 -3.11 19.11 -2.50
CA GLY A 191 -1.98 19.88 -2.98
C GLY A 191 -1.17 19.18 -4.08
N LYS A 192 -1.55 17.96 -4.49
CA LYS A 192 -0.88 17.22 -5.59
C LYS A 192 -1.85 16.38 -6.43
N VAL A 193 -2.90 15.87 -5.82
CA VAL A 193 -3.90 15.01 -6.48
C VAL A 193 -5.28 15.45 -6.02
N SER A 194 -6.23 15.60 -6.92
CA SER A 194 -7.62 15.84 -6.54
C SER A 194 -8.23 14.58 -5.94
N VAL A 195 -9.24 14.75 -5.08
CA VAL A 195 -10.01 13.64 -4.51
C VAL A 195 -10.55 12.74 -5.63
N GLU A 196 -11.07 13.34 -6.69
CA GLU A 196 -11.61 12.65 -7.85
C GLU A 196 -10.57 11.77 -8.57
N ARG A 197 -9.32 12.26 -8.67
CA ARG A 197 -8.23 11.52 -9.30
C ARG A 197 -7.67 10.38 -8.46
N THR A 198 -8.03 10.28 -7.20
CA THR A 198 -7.64 9.15 -6.36
C THR A 198 -8.52 7.92 -6.57
N HIS A 199 -9.74 8.07 -7.10
CA HIS A 199 -10.66 6.95 -7.34
C HIS A 199 -10.06 5.90 -8.27
N LEU A 200 -10.35 4.64 -7.95
CA LEU A 200 -9.96 3.49 -8.75
C LEU A 200 -11.20 2.63 -9.05
N ALA A 201 -11.55 2.49 -10.31
CA ALA A 201 -12.64 1.61 -10.70
C ALA A 201 -12.44 0.20 -10.13
N GLY A 202 -13.43 -0.32 -9.40
CA GLY A 202 -13.34 -1.61 -8.71
C GLY A 202 -12.65 -1.55 -7.34
N GLU A 203 -12.39 -0.38 -6.77
CA GLU A 203 -11.97 -0.25 -5.38
C GLU A 203 -13.06 -0.76 -4.42
N SER A 204 -12.66 -1.37 -3.30
CA SER A 204 -13.59 -1.92 -2.31
C SER A 204 -14.17 -0.83 -1.41
N ASP A 205 -13.41 0.21 -1.13
CA ASP A 205 -13.82 1.33 -0.28
C ASP A 205 -12.96 2.57 -0.54
N HIS A 206 -13.56 3.76 -0.37
CA HIS A 206 -12.90 5.05 -0.52
C HIS A 206 -13.21 5.95 0.67
N LEU A 207 -12.18 6.61 1.21
CA LEU A 207 -12.30 7.52 2.35
C LEU A 207 -11.56 8.83 2.05
N VAL A 208 -12.18 9.96 2.40
CA VAL A 208 -11.55 11.28 2.30
C VAL A 208 -11.22 11.78 3.69
N LEU A 209 -9.97 12.25 3.91
CA LEU A 209 -9.51 12.81 5.18
C LEU A 209 -8.97 14.23 5.00
N PRO A 210 -9.13 15.12 5.99
CA PRO A 210 -8.74 16.53 5.89
C PRO A 210 -7.22 16.71 6.07
N TYR A 211 -6.43 16.03 5.23
CA TYR A 211 -4.98 16.06 5.31
C TYR A 211 -4.34 16.29 3.94
N SER A 212 -3.16 16.93 3.98
CA SER A 212 -2.39 17.19 2.76
C SER A 212 -1.61 15.96 2.31
N HIS A 213 -1.33 15.90 1.01
CA HIS A 213 -0.56 14.84 0.35
C HIS A 213 0.71 14.46 1.09
N THR A 214 1.43 15.47 1.54
CA THR A 214 2.76 15.32 2.16
C THR A 214 2.71 14.61 3.50
N TRP A 215 1.61 14.78 4.28
CA TRP A 215 1.53 14.35 5.66
C TRP A 215 0.45 13.30 5.93
N LEU A 216 -0.33 12.91 4.93
CA LEU A 216 -1.45 11.97 5.06
C LEU A 216 -1.02 10.68 5.79
N MET A 217 0.10 10.05 5.36
CA MET A 217 0.59 8.79 5.95
C MET A 217 1.03 8.93 7.43
N ASN A 218 1.27 10.15 7.90
CA ASN A 218 1.77 10.39 9.25
C ASN A 218 0.65 10.66 10.28
N ARG A 219 -0.61 10.81 9.83
CA ARG A 219 -1.72 11.16 10.70
C ARG A 219 -2.24 9.94 11.47
N ALA A 220 -2.61 10.17 12.72
CA ALA A 220 -3.11 9.10 13.60
C ALA A 220 -4.38 8.46 13.02
N GLU A 221 -5.28 9.29 12.50
CA GLU A 221 -6.51 8.84 11.86
C GLU A 221 -6.22 7.97 10.63
N THR A 222 -5.32 8.39 9.74
CA THR A 222 -4.93 7.58 8.58
C THR A 222 -4.41 6.20 9.01
N ARG A 223 -3.57 6.14 10.05
CA ARG A 223 -3.05 4.87 10.58
C ARG A 223 -4.16 3.98 11.15
N ARG A 224 -5.16 4.58 11.84
CA ARG A 224 -6.34 3.88 12.36
C ARG A 224 -7.15 3.27 11.21
N GLN A 225 -7.39 4.06 10.17
CA GLN A 225 -8.15 3.65 8.98
C GLN A 225 -7.45 2.57 8.18
N VAL A 226 -6.12 2.69 7.97
CA VAL A 226 -5.31 1.62 7.36
C VAL A 226 -5.47 0.32 8.14
N ALA A 227 -5.34 0.37 9.47
CA ALA A 227 -5.47 -0.83 10.30
C ALA A 227 -6.89 -1.44 10.25
N ALA A 228 -7.93 -0.61 10.20
CA ALA A 228 -9.31 -1.08 10.03
C ALA A 228 -9.48 -1.80 8.69
N PHE A 229 -9.02 -1.19 7.60
CA PHE A 229 -9.13 -1.81 6.28
C PHE A 229 -8.35 -3.13 6.18
N LEU A 230 -7.13 -3.18 6.73
CA LEU A 230 -6.32 -4.41 6.73
C LEU A 230 -7.02 -5.56 7.48
N ARG A 231 -7.81 -5.27 8.51
CA ARG A 231 -8.56 -6.29 9.28
C ARG A 231 -9.90 -6.65 8.65
N GLU A 232 -10.63 -5.67 8.11
CA GLU A 232 -12.06 -5.80 7.81
C GLU A 232 -12.41 -5.67 6.32
N GLY A 233 -11.49 -5.18 5.48
CA GLY A 233 -11.74 -4.88 4.06
C GLY A 233 -12.56 -3.63 3.82
N ARG A 234 -12.77 -2.80 4.86
CA ARG A 234 -13.47 -1.51 4.81
C ARG A 234 -12.88 -0.54 5.82
N PHE A 235 -13.05 0.75 5.56
CA PHE A 235 -12.70 1.79 6.51
C PHE A 235 -13.73 1.88 7.64
N ALA A 236 -13.27 2.25 8.83
CA ALA A 236 -14.18 2.53 9.95
C ALA A 236 -14.94 3.84 9.66
N ARG A 237 -16.27 3.79 9.75
CA ARG A 237 -17.17 4.94 9.72
C ARG A 237 -17.83 5.08 11.09
N GLU A 238 -17.89 6.31 11.57
CA GLU A 238 -18.63 6.66 12.78
C GLU A 238 -20.12 6.72 12.49
#